data_65c9859717a7f8694c1aa97453eb2412
#
_entry.id   65c9859717a7f8694c1aa97453eb2412
#
_cell.length_a   1.000
_cell.length_b   1.000
_cell.length_c   1.000
_cell.angle_alpha   90.00
_cell.angle_beta   90.00
_cell.angle_gamma   90.00
#
_symmetry.space_group_name_H-M   'P 1'
#
loop_
_entity.id
_entity.type
_entity.pdbx_description
1 polymer ?
#
loop_
_entity_poly.entity_id
_entity_poly.type
_entity_poly.pdbx_seq_one_letter_code
_entity_poly.pdbx_strand_id
1 'polypeptide(L)'
;MPRLLISENAVHPAIRQKIADNHVDVIQQVISAVQQHPVVVVGMAGNPVVGKARKLLDAAGAQHHYLEFGSYFSQWRRRNALKMWSGWPTFPMVFVNGVLVGGADDLQQLMDSGELKAMLAQ
;
A
#
# COMPACT_ATOMS: atom_id res chain seq x y z
N MET A 1 -0.09 -15.65 12.71
CA MET A 1 1.00 -15.21 13.58
C MET A 1 1.41 -13.78 13.23
N PRO A 2 1.45 -12.85 14.17
CA PRO A 2 1.86 -11.47 13.87
C PRO A 2 3.34 -11.41 13.51
N ARG A 3 3.69 -10.47 12.64
CA ARG A 3 5.09 -10.25 12.27
C ARG A 3 5.88 -9.71 13.46
N LEU A 4 7.17 -9.98 13.43
CA LEU A 4 8.08 -9.45 14.46
C LEU A 4 8.38 -7.98 14.17
N LEU A 5 8.24 -7.17 15.21
CA LEU A 5 8.60 -5.77 15.21
C LEU A 5 9.50 -5.51 16.41
N ILE A 6 10.44 -4.59 16.25
CA ILE A 6 11.24 -4.15 17.40
C ILE A 6 10.30 -3.47 18.41
N SER A 7 10.49 -3.81 19.70
CA SER A 7 9.71 -3.19 20.77
C SER A 7 10.04 -1.70 20.86
N GLU A 8 9.04 -0.86 21.15
CA GLU A 8 9.26 0.56 21.40
C GLU A 8 10.29 0.78 22.52
N ASN A 9 10.29 -0.09 23.54
CA ASN A 9 11.24 -0.02 24.63
C ASN A 9 12.69 -0.34 24.22
N ALA A 10 12.87 -1.03 23.08
CA ALA A 10 14.19 -1.33 22.52
C ALA A 10 14.68 -0.23 21.58
N VAL A 11 13.92 0.84 21.39
CA VAL A 11 14.31 2.01 20.60
C VAL A 11 14.71 3.13 21.56
N HIS A 12 15.93 3.63 21.42
CA HIS A 12 16.40 4.71 22.29
C HIS A 12 15.50 5.95 22.14
N PRO A 13 15.11 6.60 23.25
CA PRO A 13 14.23 7.76 23.19
C PRO A 13 14.72 8.88 22.28
N ALA A 14 16.04 9.04 22.12
CA ALA A 14 16.63 10.08 21.30
C ALA A 14 16.29 9.95 19.81
N ILE A 15 15.91 8.74 19.34
CA ILE A 15 15.60 8.50 17.92
C ILE A 15 14.13 8.16 17.67
N ARG A 16 13.31 8.02 18.71
CA ARG A 16 11.89 7.66 18.52
C ARG A 16 11.17 8.65 17.64
N GLN A 17 11.40 9.95 17.84
CA GLN A 17 10.77 10.99 17.03
C GLN A 17 11.26 10.96 15.59
N LYS A 18 12.54 10.67 15.36
CA LYS A 18 13.09 10.53 14.00
C LYS A 18 12.40 9.41 13.25
N ILE A 19 12.14 8.30 13.92
CA ILE A 19 11.41 7.17 13.33
C ILE A 19 9.97 7.58 13.02
N ALA A 20 9.30 8.21 13.96
CA ALA A 20 7.91 8.65 13.81
C ALA A 20 7.74 9.67 12.68
N ASP A 21 8.74 10.54 12.49
CA ASP A 21 8.67 11.61 11.50
C ASP A 21 9.18 11.18 10.11
N ASN A 22 9.76 10.00 9.97
CA ASN A 22 10.38 9.55 8.71
C ASN A 22 9.35 9.50 7.58
N HIS A 23 9.37 10.52 6.72
CA HIS A 23 8.44 10.68 5.60
C HIS A 23 6.98 10.45 5.99
N VAL A 24 6.61 10.94 7.18
CA VAL A 24 5.26 10.79 7.73
C VAL A 24 4.20 11.44 6.84
N ASP A 25 4.55 12.47 6.09
CA ASP A 25 3.66 13.13 5.14
C ASP A 25 3.13 12.16 4.06
N VAL A 26 4.01 11.30 3.54
CA VAL A 26 3.64 10.29 2.54
C VAL A 26 2.72 9.23 3.16
N ILE A 27 3.04 8.78 4.36
CA ILE A 27 2.23 7.81 5.10
C ILE A 27 0.84 8.39 5.37
N GLN A 28 0.76 9.63 5.83
CA GLN A 28 -0.53 10.31 6.07
C GLN A 28 -1.33 10.48 4.79
N GLN A 29 -0.66 10.73 3.67
CA GLN A 29 -1.32 10.83 2.37
C GLN A 29 -1.99 9.51 1.98
N VAL A 30 -1.31 8.39 2.19
CA VAL A 30 -1.89 7.06 1.93
C VAL A 30 -3.03 6.75 2.88
N ILE A 31 -2.85 7.03 4.18
CA ILE A 31 -3.91 6.83 5.19
C ILE A 31 -5.16 7.62 4.80
N SER A 32 -5.00 8.88 4.44
CA SER A 32 -6.12 9.72 4.03
C SER A 32 -6.85 9.17 2.80
N ALA A 33 -6.09 8.75 1.79
CA ALA A 33 -6.68 8.17 0.57
C ALA A 33 -7.47 6.89 0.89
N VAL A 34 -6.91 6.03 1.74
CA VAL A 34 -7.54 4.77 2.14
C VAL A 34 -8.85 5.02 2.91
N GLN A 35 -8.91 6.09 3.70
CA GLN A 35 -10.13 6.48 4.40
C GLN A 35 -11.20 7.04 3.47
N GLN A 36 -10.80 7.68 2.38
CA GLN A 36 -11.72 8.39 1.46
C GLN A 36 -12.19 7.55 0.29
N HIS A 37 -11.46 6.51 -0.07
CA HIS A 37 -11.74 5.72 -1.26
C HIS A 37 -11.82 4.23 -0.92
N PRO A 38 -12.80 3.50 -1.49
CA PRO A 38 -12.92 2.05 -1.21
C PRO A 38 -11.78 1.23 -1.78
N VAL A 39 -11.18 1.67 -2.88
CA VAL A 39 -10.03 0.98 -3.48
C VAL A 39 -8.91 1.98 -3.76
N VAL A 40 -7.73 1.69 -3.23
CA VAL A 40 -6.55 2.53 -3.43
C VAL A 40 -5.39 1.66 -3.91
N VAL A 41 -4.71 2.12 -4.95
CA VAL A 41 -3.48 1.51 -5.45
C VAL A 41 -2.34 2.47 -5.21
N VAL A 42 -1.35 2.03 -4.47
CA VAL A 42 -0.12 2.80 -4.23
C VAL A 42 0.98 2.19 -5.09
N GLY A 43 1.56 2.99 -5.95
CA GLY A 43 2.53 2.50 -6.92
C GLY A 43 3.64 3.48 -7.25
N MET A 44 4.30 3.21 -8.35
CA MET A 44 5.42 3.99 -8.86
C MET A 44 5.42 3.92 -10.38
N ALA A 45 6.01 4.93 -11.02
CA ALA A 45 6.11 4.99 -12.47
C ALA A 45 7.07 3.92 -12.99
N GLY A 46 6.76 3.40 -14.18
CA GLY A 46 7.62 2.45 -14.88
C GLY A 46 7.57 1.03 -14.33
N ASN A 47 6.69 0.74 -13.41
CA ASN A 47 6.56 -0.59 -12.82
C ASN A 47 5.42 -1.35 -13.50
N PRO A 48 5.72 -2.43 -14.26
CA PRO A 48 4.68 -3.16 -15.00
C PRO A 48 3.69 -3.88 -14.10
N VAL A 49 4.08 -4.26 -12.89
CA VAL A 49 3.19 -4.93 -11.94
C VAL A 49 2.13 -3.96 -11.41
N VAL A 50 2.48 -2.69 -11.24
CA VAL A 50 1.53 -1.63 -10.90
C VAL A 50 0.47 -1.51 -12.00
N GLY A 51 0.89 -1.46 -13.25
CA GLY A 51 -0.01 -1.42 -14.39
C GLY A 51 -0.93 -2.64 -14.45
N LYS A 52 -0.39 -3.82 -14.15
CA LYS A 52 -1.17 -5.06 -14.12
C LYS A 52 -2.28 -5.00 -13.07
N ALA A 53 -1.97 -4.53 -11.84
CA ALA A 53 -2.98 -4.39 -10.78
C ALA A 53 -4.10 -3.44 -11.19
N ARG A 54 -3.76 -2.30 -11.78
CA ARG A 54 -4.74 -1.32 -12.23
C ARG A 54 -5.64 -1.87 -13.33
N LYS A 55 -5.07 -2.61 -14.28
CA LYS A 55 -5.84 -3.26 -15.34
C LYS A 55 -6.80 -4.33 -14.79
N LEU A 56 -6.37 -5.09 -13.79
CA LEU A 56 -7.23 -6.08 -13.13
C LEU A 56 -8.45 -5.39 -12.50
N LEU A 57 -8.25 -4.28 -11.82
CA LEU A 57 -9.34 -3.52 -11.21
C LEU A 57 -10.29 -2.94 -12.27
N ASP A 58 -9.73 -2.39 -13.36
CA ASP A 58 -10.53 -1.86 -14.46
C ASP A 58 -11.39 -2.98 -15.08
N ALA A 59 -10.81 -4.15 -15.30
CA ALA A 59 -11.53 -5.30 -15.86
C ALA A 59 -12.64 -5.80 -14.95
N ALA A 60 -12.47 -5.64 -13.63
CA ALA A 60 -13.49 -5.99 -12.64
C ALA A 60 -14.56 -4.91 -12.47
N GLY A 61 -14.44 -3.78 -13.17
CA GLY A 61 -15.33 -2.64 -13.01
C GLY A 61 -15.15 -1.91 -11.68
N ALA A 62 -14.04 -2.12 -11.00
CA ALA A 62 -13.75 -1.50 -9.72
C ALA A 62 -12.98 -0.21 -9.92
N GLN A 63 -13.65 0.93 -9.67
CA GLN A 63 -12.98 2.22 -9.66
C GLN A 63 -11.95 2.25 -8.52
N HIS A 64 -10.80 2.85 -8.78
CA HIS A 64 -9.74 2.95 -7.79
C HIS A 64 -9.07 4.31 -7.83
N HIS A 65 -8.57 4.73 -6.68
CA HIS A 65 -7.74 5.93 -6.54
C HIS A 65 -6.28 5.49 -6.60
N TYR A 66 -5.50 6.13 -7.47
CA TYR A 66 -4.10 5.79 -7.67
C TYR A 66 -3.18 6.86 -7.10
N LEU A 67 -2.20 6.43 -6.30
CA LEU A 67 -1.12 7.27 -5.79
C LEU A 67 0.20 6.77 -6.33
N GLU A 68 0.96 7.66 -6.98
CA GLU A 68 2.24 7.32 -7.57
C GLU A 68 3.37 8.06 -6.85
N PHE A 69 4.35 7.30 -6.39
CA PHE A 69 5.50 7.85 -5.67
C PHE A 69 6.78 7.60 -6.45
N GLY A 70 7.05 8.51 -7.40
CA GLY A 70 8.28 8.52 -8.17
C GLY A 70 8.43 7.35 -9.14
N SER A 71 9.68 7.03 -9.42
CA SER A 71 10.09 5.97 -10.33
C SER A 71 11.27 5.20 -9.73
N TYR A 72 11.87 4.28 -10.48
CA TYR A 72 13.09 3.58 -10.02
C TYR A 72 14.24 4.54 -9.73
N PHE A 73 14.21 5.76 -10.27
CA PHE A 73 15.26 6.75 -10.14
C PHE A 73 14.93 7.89 -9.17
N SER A 74 13.75 7.89 -8.55
CA SER A 74 13.31 8.99 -7.69
C SER A 74 12.44 8.50 -6.54
N GLN A 75 12.42 9.25 -5.45
CA GLN A 75 11.56 9.05 -4.27
C GLN A 75 11.67 7.67 -3.61
N TRP A 76 12.80 6.99 -3.75
CA TRP A 76 12.97 5.64 -3.19
C TRP A 76 12.90 5.63 -1.66
N ARG A 77 13.36 6.70 -0.98
CA ARG A 77 13.29 6.79 0.49
C ARG A 77 11.84 6.92 0.96
N ARG A 78 11.02 7.66 0.22
CA ARG A 78 9.60 7.80 0.53
C ARG A 78 8.88 6.47 0.35
N ARG A 79 9.21 5.74 -0.70
CA ARG A 79 8.67 4.38 -0.90
C ARG A 79 9.14 3.42 0.18
N ASN A 80 10.39 3.51 0.62
CA ASN A 80 10.88 2.68 1.74
C ASN A 80 10.11 2.96 3.03
N ALA A 81 9.77 4.21 3.31
CA ALA A 81 8.96 4.55 4.48
C ALA A 81 7.59 3.86 4.42
N LEU A 82 6.97 3.82 3.24
CA LEU A 82 5.70 3.10 3.05
C LEU A 82 5.85 1.60 3.27
N LYS A 83 6.94 1.00 2.82
CA LYS A 83 7.23 -0.42 3.06
C LYS A 83 7.38 -0.71 4.55
N MET A 84 8.11 0.15 5.26
CA MET A 84 8.30 -0.03 6.70
C MET A 84 7.00 0.12 7.47
N TRP A 85 6.17 1.09 7.09
CA TRP A 85 4.88 1.32 7.72
C TRP A 85 3.90 0.17 7.49
N SER A 86 3.76 -0.28 6.24
CA SER A 86 2.78 -1.29 5.86
C SER A 86 3.27 -2.72 6.11
N GLY A 87 4.58 -2.93 6.08
CA GLY A 87 5.18 -4.25 6.08
C GLY A 87 5.17 -4.95 4.74
N TRP A 88 4.60 -4.33 3.71
CA TRP A 88 4.57 -4.92 2.35
C TRP A 88 5.83 -4.52 1.59
N PRO A 89 6.60 -5.49 1.08
CA PRO A 89 7.95 -5.22 0.59
C PRO A 89 8.04 -4.67 -0.83
N THR A 90 6.93 -4.65 -1.58
CA THR A 90 6.95 -4.32 -3.01
C THR A 90 5.81 -3.38 -3.38
N PHE A 91 5.85 -2.87 -4.61
CA PHE A 91 4.75 -2.11 -5.20
C PHE A 91 4.20 -2.89 -6.40
N PRO A 92 2.88 -2.86 -6.64
CA PRO A 92 1.90 -1.99 -5.97
C PRO A 92 1.52 -2.50 -4.58
N MET A 93 0.97 -1.57 -3.77
CA MET A 93 0.23 -1.90 -2.55
C MET A 93 -1.24 -1.62 -2.82
N VAL A 94 -2.09 -2.62 -2.72
CA VAL A 94 -3.52 -2.46 -2.99
C VAL A 94 -4.29 -2.53 -1.68
N PHE A 95 -5.16 -1.54 -1.47
CA PHE A 95 -6.03 -1.46 -0.29
C PHE A 95 -7.49 -1.55 -0.75
N VAL A 96 -8.28 -2.38 -0.09
CA VAL A 96 -9.71 -2.53 -0.35
C VAL A 96 -10.46 -2.34 0.97
N ASN A 97 -11.32 -1.34 1.02
CA ASN A 97 -12.10 -0.98 2.22
C ASN A 97 -11.22 -0.87 3.47
N GLY A 98 -10.06 -0.22 3.34
CA GLY A 98 -9.13 0.00 4.44
C GLY A 98 -8.20 -1.17 4.74
N VAL A 99 -8.27 -2.25 3.99
CA VAL A 99 -7.47 -3.46 4.22
C VAL A 99 -6.41 -3.61 3.14
N LEU A 100 -5.15 -3.75 3.55
CA LEU A 100 -4.07 -4.06 2.62
C LEU A 100 -4.21 -5.50 2.14
N VAL A 101 -4.46 -5.66 0.86
CA VAL A 101 -4.67 -7.00 0.27
C VAL A 101 -3.43 -7.54 -0.45
N GLY A 102 -2.41 -6.72 -0.61
CA GLY A 102 -1.14 -7.14 -1.22
C GLY A 102 -0.87 -6.50 -2.56
N GLY A 103 -0.23 -7.23 -3.45
CA GLY A 103 0.13 -6.79 -4.79
C GLY A 103 -0.80 -7.36 -5.86
N ALA A 104 -0.31 -7.36 -7.12
CA ALA A 104 -1.13 -7.79 -8.25
C ALA A 104 -1.56 -9.26 -8.19
N ASP A 105 -0.65 -10.15 -7.77
CA ASP A 105 -0.96 -11.58 -7.70
C ASP A 105 -1.97 -11.88 -6.60
N ASP A 106 -1.83 -11.21 -5.46
CA ASP A 106 -2.77 -11.34 -4.34
C ASP A 106 -4.15 -10.83 -4.74
N LEU A 107 -4.19 -9.69 -5.45
CA LEU A 107 -5.43 -9.13 -6.00
C LEU A 107 -6.10 -10.11 -6.97
N GLN A 108 -5.31 -10.73 -7.85
CA GLN A 108 -5.83 -11.72 -8.80
C GLN A 108 -6.48 -12.89 -8.08
N GLN A 109 -5.86 -13.38 -7.01
CA GLN A 109 -6.42 -14.48 -6.21
C GLN A 109 -7.74 -14.09 -5.56
N LEU A 110 -7.85 -12.86 -5.04
CA LEU A 110 -9.11 -12.38 -4.48
C LEU A 110 -10.21 -12.27 -5.53
N MET A 111 -9.85 -11.86 -6.75
CA MET A 111 -10.79 -11.81 -7.87
C MET A 111 -11.26 -13.21 -8.25
N ASP A 112 -10.33 -14.16 -8.37
CA ASP A 112 -10.62 -15.52 -8.80
C ASP A 112 -11.50 -16.27 -7.78
N SER A 113 -11.33 -15.99 -6.49
CA SER A 113 -12.10 -16.61 -5.41
C SER A 113 -13.47 -15.96 -5.18
N GLY A 114 -13.70 -14.78 -5.76
CA GLY A 114 -14.90 -13.99 -5.51
C GLY A 114 -14.83 -13.13 -4.26
N GLU A 115 -13.73 -13.19 -3.50
CA GLU A 115 -13.59 -12.41 -2.26
C GLU A 115 -13.53 -10.91 -2.51
N LEU A 116 -12.91 -10.47 -3.62
CA LEU A 116 -12.86 -9.05 -3.95
C LEU A 116 -14.27 -8.47 -4.09
N LYS A 117 -15.14 -9.17 -4.81
CA LYS A 117 -16.53 -8.76 -5.00
C LYS A 117 -17.26 -8.69 -3.67
N ALA A 118 -17.04 -9.67 -2.79
CA ALA A 118 -17.64 -9.69 -1.46
C ALA A 118 -17.16 -8.52 -0.60
N MET A 119 -15.86 -8.19 -0.65
CA MET A 119 -15.30 -7.05 0.08
C MET A 119 -15.89 -5.72 -0.41
N LEU A 120 -16.07 -5.57 -1.72
CA LEU A 120 -16.60 -4.34 -2.32
C LEU A 120 -18.10 -4.18 -2.06
N ALA A 121 -18.80 -5.25 -1.74
CA ALA A 121 -20.23 -5.23 -1.43
C ALA A 121 -20.53 -4.79 0.01
N GLN A 122 -19.52 -4.68 0.83
CA GLN A 122 -19.68 -4.28 2.24
C GLN A 122 -19.96 -2.78 2.41
#